data_cb6f65a09c42ce1a0ea9870fe44781f1
#
_entry.id   cb6f65a09c42ce1a0ea9870fe44781f1
#
_cell.length_a   1.000
_cell.length_b   1.000
_cell.length_c   1.000
_cell.angle_alpha   90.00
_cell.angle_beta   90.00
_cell.angle_gamma   90.00
#
_symmetry.space_group_name_H-M   'P 1'
#
loop_
_entity.id
_entity.type
_entity.pdbx_description
1 polymer ?
#
loop_
_entity_poly.entity_id
_entity_poly.type
_entity_poly.pdbx_seq_one_letter_code
_entity_poly.pdbx_strand_id
1 'polypeptide(L)'
;MLTITTHTLEKLELLLKTSGYRVRYEKGNFKTGACLLQHSKVVVVNKFSGLESKILAISELARDLEIDYNLLDEKQVAFHQQLKQMKLEL
;
A
#
# COMPACT_ATOMS: atom_id res chain seq x y z
N MET A 1 6.29 4.85 -12.76
CA MET A 1 7.34 4.56 -11.79
C MET A 1 7.07 5.27 -10.48
N LEU A 2 7.15 4.58 -9.35
CA LEU A 2 6.94 5.22 -8.06
C LEU A 2 8.19 5.93 -7.58
N THR A 3 8.02 7.14 -7.12
CA THR A 3 9.11 7.86 -6.46
C THR A 3 9.14 7.45 -4.97
N ILE A 4 10.34 7.36 -4.42
CA ILE A 4 10.51 6.98 -3.02
C ILE A 4 10.49 8.27 -2.19
N THR A 5 9.28 8.72 -1.88
CA THR A 5 9.05 9.94 -1.10
C THR A 5 7.94 9.72 -0.08
N THR A 6 7.92 10.56 0.95
CA THR A 6 6.86 10.57 1.93
C THR A 6 5.50 10.82 1.28
N HIS A 7 5.47 11.65 0.25
CA HIS A 7 4.25 11.93 -0.49
C HIS A 7 3.68 10.67 -1.16
N THR A 8 4.55 9.84 -1.75
CA THR A 8 4.14 8.56 -2.34
C THR A 8 3.57 7.63 -1.27
N LEU A 9 4.22 7.57 -0.11
CA LEU A 9 3.72 6.76 1.00
C LEU A 9 2.32 7.22 1.44
N GLU A 10 2.10 8.53 1.55
CA GLU A 10 0.81 9.10 1.89
C GLU A 10 -0.27 8.75 0.87
N LYS A 11 0.07 8.78 -0.41
CA LYS A 11 -0.86 8.40 -1.50
C LYS A 11 -1.27 6.93 -1.37
N LEU A 12 -0.33 6.05 -1.07
CA LEU A 12 -0.60 4.63 -0.87
C LEU A 12 -1.52 4.41 0.34
N GLU A 13 -1.22 5.08 1.45
CA GLU A 13 -2.04 4.99 2.65
C GLU A 13 -3.46 5.49 2.39
N LEU A 14 -3.60 6.60 1.68
CA LEU A 14 -4.90 7.16 1.36
C LEU A 14 -5.70 6.22 0.46
N LEU A 15 -5.04 5.60 -0.51
CA LEU A 15 -5.68 4.61 -1.37
C LEU A 15 -6.27 3.46 -0.55
N LEU A 16 -5.50 2.94 0.39
CA LEU A 16 -5.96 1.85 1.26
C LEU A 16 -7.12 2.30 2.14
N LYS A 17 -7.00 3.46 2.77
CA LYS A 17 -8.04 3.98 3.66
C LYS A 17 -9.34 4.25 2.90
N THR A 18 -9.26 4.85 1.73
CA THR A 18 -10.42 5.12 0.88
C THR A 18 -11.10 3.82 0.45
N SER A 19 -10.30 2.75 0.29
CA SER A 19 -10.80 1.44 -0.11
C SER A 19 -11.35 0.61 1.06
N GLY A 20 -11.41 1.18 2.26
CA GLY A 20 -11.97 0.51 3.41
C GLY A 20 -10.97 -0.26 4.25
N TYR A 21 -9.69 -0.12 3.98
CA TYR A 21 -8.63 -0.76 4.76
C TYR A 21 -8.13 0.18 5.83
N ARG A 22 -7.70 -0.38 6.96
CA ARG A 22 -7.05 0.38 8.03
C ARG A 22 -5.54 0.17 7.91
N VAL A 23 -4.80 1.23 8.17
CA VAL A 23 -3.33 1.18 8.14
C VAL A 23 -2.82 1.41 9.56
N ARG A 24 -2.04 0.46 10.05
CA ARG A 24 -1.44 0.54 11.40
C ARG A 24 0.06 0.42 11.28
N TYR A 25 0.75 1.26 12.04
CA TYR A 25 2.21 1.19 12.16
C TYR A 25 2.55 0.51 13.47
N GLU A 26 3.27 -0.60 13.37
CA GLU A 26 3.62 -1.38 14.55
C GLU A 26 5.07 -1.83 14.48
N LYS A 27 5.63 -2.03 15.67
CA LYS A 27 6.91 -2.69 15.84
C LYS A 27 6.66 -4.18 15.62
N GLY A 28 7.29 -4.78 14.60
CA GLY A 28 7.04 -6.18 14.29
C GLY A 28 8.28 -6.96 13.95
N ASN A 29 8.18 -8.27 14.08
CA ASN A 29 9.21 -9.21 13.69
C ASN A 29 8.97 -9.77 12.29
N PHE A 30 8.11 -9.14 11.51
CA PHE A 30 7.86 -9.61 10.16
C PHE A 30 8.96 -9.13 9.21
N LYS A 31 9.31 -9.98 8.26
CA LYS A 31 10.45 -9.76 7.36
C LYS A 31 10.20 -8.69 6.31
N THR A 32 8.94 -8.42 6.01
CA THR A 32 8.56 -7.42 5.00
C THR A 32 8.19 -6.12 5.69
N GLY A 33 8.15 -5.03 4.91
CA GLY A 33 7.76 -3.73 5.43
C GLY A 33 6.29 -3.62 5.83
N ALA A 34 5.44 -4.54 5.35
CA ALA A 34 4.00 -4.52 5.62
C ALA A 34 3.38 -5.90 5.43
N CYS A 35 2.24 -6.13 6.06
CA CYS A 35 1.45 -7.33 5.84
C CYS A 35 -0.05 -7.01 5.96
N LEU A 36 -0.87 -7.86 5.33
CA LEU A 36 -2.31 -7.71 5.34
C LEU A 36 -2.95 -8.72 6.27
N LEU A 37 -3.77 -8.25 7.19
CA LEU A 37 -4.62 -9.09 8.03
C LEU A 37 -5.99 -9.18 7.37
N GLN A 38 -6.20 -10.21 6.56
CA GLN A 38 -7.34 -10.30 5.65
C GLN A 38 -8.71 -10.21 6.33
N HIS A 39 -8.85 -10.87 7.47
CA HIS A 39 -10.14 -10.90 8.17
C HIS A 39 -10.54 -9.55 8.76
N SER A 40 -9.57 -8.70 9.02
CA SER A 40 -9.80 -7.41 9.66
C SER A 40 -9.71 -6.24 8.70
N LYS A 41 -9.31 -6.49 7.45
CA LYS A 41 -8.97 -5.44 6.47
C LYS A 41 -7.98 -4.43 7.04
N VAL A 42 -6.95 -4.94 7.70
CA VAL A 42 -5.91 -4.11 8.30
C VAL A 42 -4.59 -4.39 7.60
N VAL A 43 -3.93 -3.32 7.18
CA VAL A 43 -2.56 -3.39 6.69
C VAL A 43 -1.65 -2.92 7.81
N VAL A 44 -0.78 -3.82 8.27
CA VAL A 44 0.18 -3.51 9.32
C VAL A 44 1.51 -3.19 8.66
N VAL A 45 2.03 -2.00 8.94
CA VAL A 45 3.30 -1.52 8.41
C VAL A 45 4.34 -1.56 9.50
N ASN A 46 5.50 -2.10 9.19
CA ASN A 46 6.63 -2.11 10.13
C ASN A 46 7.21 -0.71 10.24
N LYS A 47 6.99 -0.05 11.37
CA LYS A 47 7.41 1.34 11.54
C LYS A 47 8.93 1.53 11.54
N PHE A 48 9.69 0.46 11.69
CA PHE A 48 11.15 0.53 11.66
C PHE A 48 11.74 0.24 10.28
N SER A 49 10.92 -0.14 9.31
CA SER A 49 11.39 -0.29 7.93
C SER A 49 11.72 1.07 7.33
N GLY A 50 12.70 1.09 6.44
CA GLY A 50 13.01 2.30 5.69
C GLY A 50 11.86 2.70 4.76
N LEU A 51 11.90 3.95 4.30
CA LEU A 51 10.86 4.49 3.44
C LEU A 51 10.67 3.67 2.17
N GLU A 52 11.77 3.27 1.53
CA GLU A 52 11.71 2.45 0.32
C GLU A 52 11.04 1.09 0.60
N SER A 53 11.42 0.42 1.67
CA SER A 53 10.82 -0.87 2.04
C SER A 53 9.32 -0.74 2.31
N LYS A 54 8.90 0.31 2.99
CA LYS A 54 7.50 0.57 3.24
C LYS A 54 6.73 0.77 1.94
N ILE A 55 7.25 1.61 1.05
CA ILE A 55 6.59 1.93 -0.22
C ILE A 55 6.48 0.68 -1.08
N LEU A 56 7.56 -0.08 -1.22
CA LEU A 56 7.54 -1.30 -2.03
C LEU A 56 6.56 -2.34 -1.47
N ALA A 57 6.59 -2.56 -0.16
CA ALA A 57 5.71 -3.54 0.47
C ALA A 57 4.24 -3.16 0.35
N ILE A 58 3.90 -1.89 0.61
CA ILE A 58 2.53 -1.43 0.52
C ILE A 58 2.06 -1.42 -0.93
N SER A 59 2.92 -1.04 -1.89
CA SER A 59 2.59 -1.07 -3.31
C SER A 59 2.26 -2.48 -3.78
N GLU A 60 3.03 -3.46 -3.35
CA GLU A 60 2.79 -4.85 -3.68
C GLU A 60 1.46 -5.34 -3.12
N LEU A 61 1.17 -5.02 -1.86
CA LEU A 61 -0.11 -5.36 -1.26
C LEU A 61 -1.28 -4.69 -1.98
N ALA A 62 -1.17 -3.39 -2.23
CA ALA A 62 -2.23 -2.61 -2.87
C ALA A 62 -2.51 -3.10 -4.30
N ARG A 63 -1.47 -3.53 -5.00
CA ARG A 63 -1.60 -4.06 -6.36
C ARG A 63 -2.49 -5.30 -6.37
N ASP A 64 -2.35 -6.16 -5.38
CA ASP A 64 -3.01 -7.46 -5.35
C ASP A 64 -4.36 -7.45 -4.63
N LEU A 65 -4.72 -6.35 -3.98
CA LEU A 65 -5.99 -6.22 -3.30
C LEU A 65 -7.14 -6.00 -4.30
N GLU A 66 -8.30 -6.56 -3.98
CA GLU A 66 -9.52 -6.23 -4.68
C GLU A 66 -9.98 -4.85 -4.20
N ILE A 67 -10.01 -3.89 -5.10
CA ILE A 67 -10.37 -2.53 -4.78
C ILE A 67 -11.60 -2.14 -5.60
N ASP A 68 -12.64 -1.65 -4.90
CA ASP A 68 -13.85 -1.16 -5.54
C ASP A 68 -13.60 0.26 -6.04
N TYR A 69 -13.51 0.42 -7.35
CA TYR A 69 -13.25 1.72 -7.96
C TYR A 69 -14.38 2.73 -7.74
N ASN A 70 -15.56 2.27 -7.35
CA ASN A 70 -16.65 3.19 -7.02
C ASN A 70 -16.35 4.01 -5.76
N LEU A 71 -15.42 3.56 -4.94
CA LEU A 71 -15.01 4.29 -3.74
C LEU A 71 -13.91 5.30 -4.00
N LEU A 72 -13.30 5.25 -5.18
CA LEU A 72 -12.11 6.04 -5.51
C LEU A 72 -12.46 7.19 -6.45
N ASP A 73 -11.67 8.27 -6.36
CA ASP A 73 -11.72 9.32 -7.38
C ASP A 73 -10.88 8.90 -8.61
N GLU A 74 -10.92 9.70 -9.66
CA GLU A 74 -10.22 9.38 -10.91
C GLU A 74 -8.72 9.24 -10.73
N LYS A 75 -8.14 10.09 -9.88
CA LYS A 75 -6.69 10.05 -9.62
C LYS A 75 -6.28 8.78 -8.89
N GLN A 76 -7.11 8.34 -7.94
CA GLN A 76 -6.84 7.11 -7.20
C GLN A 76 -7.01 5.88 -8.09
N VAL A 77 -8.01 5.88 -8.96
CA VAL A 77 -8.18 4.78 -9.93
C VAL A 77 -6.96 4.68 -10.82
N ALA A 78 -6.52 5.80 -11.39
CA ALA A 78 -5.34 5.83 -12.24
C ALA A 78 -4.09 5.37 -11.48
N PHE A 79 -3.95 5.78 -10.23
CA PHE A 79 -2.83 5.38 -9.39
C PHE A 79 -2.82 3.86 -9.16
N HIS A 80 -3.97 3.27 -8.84
CA HIS A 80 -4.08 1.83 -8.64
C HIS A 80 -3.78 1.06 -9.93
N GLN A 81 -4.27 1.53 -11.06
CA GLN A 81 -3.98 0.91 -12.36
C GLN A 81 -2.49 0.98 -12.68
N GLN A 82 -1.83 2.07 -12.33
CA GLN A 82 -0.38 2.20 -12.47
C GLN A 82 0.35 1.17 -11.62
N LEU A 83 -0.11 0.92 -10.39
CA LEU A 83 0.48 -0.11 -9.53
C LEU A 83 0.35 -1.49 -10.16
N LYS A 84 -0.79 -1.79 -10.78
CA LYS A 84 -1.01 -3.08 -11.45
C LYS A 84 -0.09 -3.29 -12.64
N GLN A 85 0.31 -2.23 -13.31
CA GLN A 85 1.20 -2.30 -14.46
C GLN A 85 2.66 -2.41 -14.07
N MET A 86 2.99 -2.12 -12.81
CA MET A 86 4.36 -2.22 -12.35
C MET A 86 4.76 -3.68 -12.23
N LYS A 87 5.87 -4.01 -12.87
CA LYS A 87 6.51 -5.31 -12.66
C LYS A 87 7.51 -5.14 -11.52
N LEU A 88 7.21 -5.79 -10.41
CA LEU A 88 8.18 -5.88 -9.34
C LEU A 88 9.11 -7.03 -9.70
N GLU A 89 10.16 -6.72 -10.42
CA GLU A 89 11.19 -7.71 -10.71
C GLU A 89 12.08 -7.86 -9.50
N LEU A 90 12.11 -9.07 -9.03
CA LEU A 90 13.03 -9.45 -7.97
C LEU A 90 14.30 -10.01 -8.57
#